data_33471c4034b14afe473e0be11bd7c938
#
_entry.id   33471c4034b14afe473e0be11bd7c938
#
_cell.length_a   1.000
_cell.length_b   1.000
_cell.length_c   1.000
_cell.angle_alpha   90.00
_cell.angle_beta   90.00
_cell.angle_gamma   90.00
#
_symmetry.space_group_name_H-M   'P 1'
#
loop_
_entity.id
_entity.type
_entity.pdbx_description
1 polymer ?
#
loop_
_entity_poly.entity_id
_entity_poly.type
_entity_poly.pdbx_seq_one_letter_code
_entity_poly.pdbx_strand_id
1 'polypeptide(L)'
;MASTILVCDDDSAIRTVLNQALGRAGYDVRTTGTAAGLWRWVSAGEGNLVITDVVLPDESGFDLIPRIKRMRPELPILVMSAQNTLLTAITAAERGAFEYLPKPFDLKELTSVVSRALVSPQSRRDTGLEPAEDRLPLIGRSPAMQEIYRVIARLTQTDLTVMIMGESGTGKELVARALHDYGKRRHGAFVAVNMAAIPKELVESELFGHERGAFTGATNRG
;
A
#
# COMPACT_ATOMS: atom_id res chain seq x y z
N MET A 1 6.40 29.60 5.65
CA MET A 1 6.47 29.51 4.18
C MET A 1 5.47 28.45 3.74
N ALA A 2 4.75 28.68 2.63
CA ALA A 2 3.86 27.64 2.09
C ALA A 2 4.67 26.44 1.62
N SER A 3 4.18 25.21 1.88
CA SER A 3 4.83 24.01 1.38
C SER A 3 4.63 23.90 -0.12
N THR A 4 5.70 23.57 -0.86
CA THR A 4 5.66 23.37 -2.31
C THR A 4 5.38 21.92 -2.65
N ILE A 5 4.36 21.67 -3.46
CA ILE A 5 3.95 20.35 -3.95
C ILE A 5 4.32 20.22 -5.42
N LEU A 6 5.04 19.18 -5.75
CA LEU A 6 5.41 18.86 -7.14
C LEU A 6 4.42 17.82 -7.68
N VAL A 7 3.72 18.16 -8.76
CA VAL A 7 2.71 17.31 -9.40
C VAL A 7 3.21 16.88 -10.77
N CYS A 8 3.20 15.56 -11.02
CA CYS A 8 3.54 14.96 -12.30
C CYS A 8 2.39 14.06 -12.80
N ASP A 9 1.79 14.44 -13.91
CA ASP A 9 0.70 13.71 -14.57
C ASP A 9 0.68 14.11 -16.04
N ASP A 10 0.53 13.20 -16.97
CA ASP A 10 0.50 13.50 -18.40
C ASP A 10 -0.80 14.22 -18.81
N ASP A 11 -1.91 13.98 -18.09
CA ASP A 11 -3.18 14.64 -18.31
C ASP A 11 -3.17 16.09 -17.79
N SER A 12 -3.27 17.04 -18.71
CA SER A 12 -3.31 18.47 -18.39
C SER A 12 -4.55 18.89 -17.58
N ALA A 13 -5.68 18.19 -17.75
CA ALA A 13 -6.90 18.47 -16.99
C ALA A 13 -6.72 18.09 -15.52
N ILE A 14 -6.12 16.93 -15.26
CA ILE A 14 -5.80 16.47 -13.90
C ILE A 14 -4.81 17.46 -13.25
N ARG A 15 -3.74 17.84 -13.95
CA ARG A 15 -2.81 18.86 -13.43
C ARG A 15 -3.49 20.16 -13.05
N THR A 16 -4.42 20.63 -13.88
CA THR A 16 -5.19 21.87 -13.63
C THR A 16 -6.04 21.74 -12.38
N VAL A 17 -6.78 20.63 -12.25
CA VAL A 17 -7.64 20.35 -11.08
C VAL A 17 -6.81 20.28 -9.80
N LEU A 18 -5.69 19.55 -9.83
CA LEU A 18 -4.79 19.42 -8.67
C LEU A 18 -4.18 20.77 -8.28
N ASN A 19 -3.71 21.54 -9.25
CA ASN A 19 -3.18 22.87 -9.01
C ASN A 19 -4.19 23.79 -8.31
N GLN A 20 -5.44 23.80 -8.79
CA GLN A 20 -6.49 24.59 -8.17
C GLN A 20 -6.89 24.12 -6.78
N ALA A 21 -7.04 22.79 -6.59
CA ALA A 21 -7.45 22.22 -5.31
C ALA A 21 -6.41 22.44 -4.22
N LEU A 22 -5.14 22.14 -4.51
CA LEU A 22 -4.04 22.30 -3.58
C LEU A 22 -3.68 23.78 -3.36
N GLY A 23 -3.76 24.61 -4.39
CA GLY A 23 -3.60 26.06 -4.25
C GLY A 23 -4.65 26.69 -3.33
N ARG A 24 -5.93 26.29 -3.43
CA ARG A 24 -6.99 26.69 -2.48
C ARG A 24 -6.74 26.23 -1.05
N ALA A 25 -6.04 25.10 -0.89
CA ALA A 25 -5.64 24.60 0.41
C ALA A 25 -4.39 25.30 0.99
N GLY A 26 -3.83 26.30 0.28
CA GLY A 26 -2.71 27.12 0.75
C GLY A 26 -1.32 26.59 0.39
N TYR A 27 -1.22 25.63 -0.51
CA TYR A 27 0.05 25.09 -0.99
C TYR A 27 0.55 25.83 -2.24
N ASP A 28 1.87 25.92 -2.39
CA ASP A 28 2.49 26.27 -3.66
C ASP A 28 2.57 25.01 -4.54
N VAL A 29 2.11 25.10 -5.81
CA VAL A 29 2.00 23.91 -6.66
C VAL A 29 2.75 24.10 -7.97
N ARG A 30 3.63 23.17 -8.28
CA ARG A 30 4.32 23.12 -9.58
C ARG A 30 3.92 21.85 -10.32
N THR A 31 3.56 21.98 -11.58
CA THR A 31 3.04 20.85 -12.36
C THR A 31 3.90 20.58 -13.59
N THR A 32 4.09 19.30 -13.91
CA THR A 32 4.77 18.82 -15.12
C THR A 32 4.04 17.62 -15.70
N GLY A 33 4.19 17.37 -17.01
CA GLY A 33 3.63 16.20 -17.69
C GLY A 33 4.64 15.07 -17.88
N THR A 34 5.87 15.17 -17.35
CA THR A 34 6.95 14.21 -17.62
C THR A 34 7.77 13.90 -16.38
N ALA A 35 8.27 12.67 -16.28
CA ALA A 35 9.19 12.24 -15.24
C ALA A 35 10.49 13.06 -15.24
N ALA A 36 11.02 13.37 -16.42
CA ALA A 36 12.21 14.22 -16.57
C ALA A 36 12.02 15.63 -15.98
N GLY A 37 10.84 16.23 -16.17
CA GLY A 37 10.46 17.51 -15.57
C GLY A 37 10.44 17.45 -14.04
N LEU A 38 9.80 16.43 -13.49
CA LEU A 38 9.75 16.18 -12.05
C LEU A 38 11.16 15.93 -11.48
N TRP A 39 11.94 15.07 -12.13
CA TRP A 39 13.31 14.75 -11.71
C TRP A 39 14.19 15.99 -11.59
N ARG A 40 14.09 16.91 -12.54
CA ARG A 40 14.86 18.16 -12.52
C ARG A 40 14.60 18.99 -11.27
N TRP A 41 13.35 19.10 -10.83
CA TRP A 41 13.00 19.83 -9.60
C TRP A 41 13.47 19.09 -8.34
N VAL A 42 13.23 17.79 -8.29
CA VAL A 42 13.65 16.96 -7.14
C VAL A 42 15.17 16.99 -6.97
N SER A 43 15.93 16.89 -8.07
CA SER A 43 17.40 16.95 -8.05
C SER A 43 17.95 18.32 -7.69
N ALA A 44 17.20 19.39 -7.95
CA ALA A 44 17.51 20.75 -7.49
C ALA A 44 17.16 20.99 -6.01
N GLY A 45 16.65 19.97 -5.30
CA GLY A 45 16.23 20.09 -3.89
C GLY A 45 14.87 20.73 -3.67
N GLU A 46 14.11 20.97 -4.75
CA GLU A 46 12.80 21.62 -4.69
C GLU A 46 11.69 20.65 -4.22
N GLY A 47 10.58 21.23 -3.72
CA GLY A 47 9.39 20.51 -3.27
C GLY A 47 9.48 19.91 -1.87
N ASN A 48 8.36 19.90 -1.20
CA ASN A 48 8.17 19.30 0.13
C ASN A 48 7.36 17.99 0.04
N LEU A 49 6.68 17.76 -1.09
CA LEU A 49 5.90 16.57 -1.39
C LEU A 49 5.82 16.38 -2.91
N VAL A 50 5.82 15.14 -3.35
CA VAL A 50 5.61 14.74 -4.74
C VAL A 50 4.26 14.04 -4.89
N ILE A 51 3.52 14.36 -5.94
CA ILE A 51 2.35 13.61 -6.41
C ILE A 51 2.66 13.19 -7.85
N THR A 52 2.68 11.90 -8.14
CA THR A 52 3.01 11.40 -9.48
C THR A 52 2.03 10.35 -9.97
N ASP A 53 1.70 10.40 -11.27
CA ASP A 53 1.07 9.25 -11.92
C ASP A 53 2.06 8.09 -12.07
N VAL A 54 1.52 6.87 -12.12
CA VAL A 54 2.27 5.67 -12.47
C VAL A 54 2.64 5.64 -13.95
N VAL A 55 1.72 6.04 -14.82
CA VAL A 55 1.91 6.03 -16.28
C VAL A 55 2.29 7.42 -16.74
N LEU A 56 3.56 7.60 -17.12
CA LEU A 56 4.08 8.83 -17.71
C LEU A 56 4.65 8.54 -19.10
N PRO A 57 4.72 9.54 -19.98
CA PRO A 57 5.10 9.31 -21.38
C PRO A 57 6.57 8.92 -21.58
N ASP A 58 7.43 9.28 -20.66
CA ASP A 58 8.87 9.11 -20.75
C ASP A 58 9.46 8.04 -19.80
N GLU A 59 8.82 7.76 -18.68
CA GLU A 59 9.28 6.76 -17.70
C GLU A 59 8.10 6.32 -16.83
N SER A 60 8.14 5.11 -16.27
CA SER A 60 7.18 4.70 -15.25
C SER A 60 7.36 5.51 -13.95
N GLY A 61 6.26 6.04 -13.42
CA GLY A 61 6.29 6.69 -12.11
C GLY A 61 6.82 5.77 -10.99
N PHE A 62 6.59 4.46 -11.12
CA PHE A 62 7.14 3.48 -10.19
C PHE A 62 8.67 3.42 -10.20
N ASP A 63 9.32 3.59 -11.34
CA ASP A 63 10.80 3.54 -11.43
C ASP A 63 11.42 4.85 -10.91
N LEU A 64 10.66 5.94 -10.97
CA LEU A 64 11.07 7.24 -10.46
C LEU A 64 11.12 7.26 -8.92
N ILE A 65 10.24 6.55 -8.22
CA ILE A 65 10.14 6.56 -6.75
C ILE A 65 11.45 6.13 -6.08
N PRO A 66 12.07 4.97 -6.39
CA PRO A 66 13.32 4.57 -5.75
C PRO A 66 14.48 5.53 -6.04
N ARG A 67 14.47 6.19 -7.22
CA ARG A 67 15.47 7.20 -7.57
C ARG A 67 15.33 8.44 -6.69
N ILE A 68 14.10 8.92 -6.49
CA ILE A 68 13.80 10.04 -5.60
C ILE A 68 14.18 9.69 -4.17
N LYS A 69 13.78 8.50 -3.69
CA LYS A 69 14.05 8.06 -2.32
C LYS A 69 15.53 7.87 -2.01
N ARG A 70 16.35 7.45 -2.98
CA ARG A 70 17.81 7.41 -2.80
C ARG A 70 18.43 8.79 -2.61
N MET A 71 17.93 9.81 -3.29
CA MET A 71 18.42 11.17 -3.20
C MET A 71 17.81 11.95 -2.03
N ARG A 72 16.52 11.80 -1.82
CA ARG A 72 15.73 12.51 -0.81
C ARG A 72 14.84 11.53 -0.04
N PRO A 73 15.38 10.75 0.90
CA PRO A 73 14.64 9.71 1.65
C PRO A 73 13.41 10.27 2.38
N GLU A 74 13.51 11.51 2.85
CA GLU A 74 12.44 12.18 3.64
C GLU A 74 11.29 12.71 2.77
N LEU A 75 11.49 12.86 1.45
CA LEU A 75 10.48 13.46 0.57
C LEU A 75 9.27 12.52 0.46
N PRO A 76 8.09 12.88 0.94
CA PRO A 76 6.90 12.05 0.78
C PRO A 76 6.47 12.03 -0.69
N ILE A 77 6.07 10.85 -1.16
CA ILE A 77 5.62 10.62 -2.53
C ILE A 77 4.23 10.01 -2.48
N LEU A 78 3.25 10.68 -3.08
CA LEU A 78 1.92 10.15 -3.35
C LEU A 78 1.87 9.64 -4.78
N VAL A 79 1.37 8.43 -4.95
CA VAL A 79 1.23 7.80 -6.27
C VAL A 79 -0.24 7.78 -6.67
N MET A 80 -0.53 8.28 -7.86
CA MET A 80 -1.86 8.19 -8.47
C MET A 80 -1.86 7.14 -9.57
N SER A 81 -2.96 6.39 -9.75
CA SER A 81 -3.09 5.48 -10.87
C SER A 81 -4.54 5.20 -11.23
N ALA A 82 -4.80 5.05 -12.54
CA ALA A 82 -6.05 4.52 -13.05
C ALA A 82 -6.11 2.98 -12.96
N GLN A 83 -4.98 2.31 -12.75
CA GLN A 83 -4.90 0.86 -12.55
C GLN A 83 -5.17 0.53 -11.08
N ASN A 84 -6.46 0.39 -10.76
CA ASN A 84 -6.95 0.19 -9.40
C ASN A 84 -6.87 -1.29 -9.00
N THR A 85 -5.66 -1.84 -8.90
CA THR A 85 -5.42 -3.22 -8.45
C THR A 85 -4.67 -3.23 -7.12
N LEU A 86 -4.83 -4.32 -6.36
CA LEU A 86 -4.07 -4.51 -5.13
C LEU A 86 -2.56 -4.52 -5.41
N LEU A 87 -2.13 -5.13 -6.52
CA LEU A 87 -0.74 -5.17 -6.92
C LEU A 87 -0.16 -3.76 -7.12
N THR A 88 -0.91 -2.85 -7.76
CA THR A 88 -0.49 -1.45 -7.92
C THR A 88 -0.27 -0.76 -6.56
N ALA A 89 -1.18 -0.96 -5.61
CA ALA A 89 -1.05 -0.39 -4.27
C ALA A 89 0.15 -0.97 -3.49
N ILE A 90 0.36 -2.30 -3.57
CA ILE A 90 1.50 -2.97 -2.95
C ILE A 90 2.82 -2.49 -3.58
N THR A 91 2.91 -2.46 -4.90
CA THR A 91 4.12 -1.99 -5.62
C THR A 91 4.46 -0.55 -5.23
N ALA A 92 3.47 0.34 -5.10
CA ALA A 92 3.69 1.69 -4.63
C ALA A 92 4.32 1.71 -3.21
N ALA A 93 3.76 0.92 -2.29
CA ALA A 93 4.24 0.84 -0.92
C ALA A 93 5.66 0.24 -0.83
N GLU A 94 5.93 -0.86 -1.55
CA GLU A 94 7.26 -1.51 -1.60
C GLU A 94 8.34 -0.58 -2.17
N ARG A 95 8.00 0.27 -3.12
CA ARG A 95 8.92 1.25 -3.69
C ARG A 95 9.11 2.50 -2.83
N GLY A 96 8.42 2.58 -1.69
CA GLY A 96 8.58 3.65 -0.72
C GLY A 96 7.65 4.85 -0.92
N ALA A 97 6.55 4.68 -1.64
CA ALA A 97 5.49 5.70 -1.66
C ALA A 97 4.90 5.88 -0.25
N PHE A 98 4.56 7.12 0.09
CA PHE A 98 3.87 7.43 1.33
C PHE A 98 2.42 6.94 1.31
N GLU A 99 1.74 7.11 0.18
CA GLU A 99 0.35 6.67 -0.03
C GLU A 99 0.08 6.45 -1.51
N TYR A 100 -0.88 5.56 -1.80
CA TYR A 100 -1.41 5.29 -3.12
C TYR A 100 -2.83 5.86 -3.23
N LEU A 101 -3.15 6.55 -4.32
CA LEU A 101 -4.43 7.19 -4.58
C LEU A 101 -5.02 6.68 -5.91
N PRO A 102 -6.05 5.84 -5.89
CA PRO A 102 -6.69 5.35 -7.11
C PRO A 102 -7.47 6.46 -7.82
N LYS A 103 -7.35 6.55 -9.14
CA LYS A 103 -8.16 7.44 -9.98
C LYS A 103 -9.50 6.74 -10.34
N PRO A 104 -10.66 7.41 -10.28
CA PRO A 104 -10.88 8.78 -9.81
C PRO A 104 -10.86 8.88 -8.28
N PHE A 105 -10.33 9.96 -7.73
CA PHE A 105 -10.23 10.24 -6.29
C PHE A 105 -11.02 11.50 -5.89
N ASP A 106 -11.40 11.57 -4.61
CA ASP A 106 -11.98 12.77 -4.03
C ASP A 106 -10.90 13.81 -3.69
N LEU A 107 -11.11 15.07 -4.05
CA LEU A 107 -10.17 16.15 -3.75
C LEU A 107 -10.02 16.43 -2.25
N LYS A 108 -11.06 16.15 -1.44
CA LYS A 108 -10.97 16.24 0.02
C LYS A 108 -10.07 15.14 0.59
N GLU A 109 -10.18 13.93 0.04
CA GLU A 109 -9.31 12.83 0.40
C GLU A 109 -7.85 13.16 0.05
N LEU A 110 -7.59 13.65 -1.16
CA LEU A 110 -6.26 14.08 -1.59
C LEU A 110 -5.67 15.13 -0.63
N THR A 111 -6.41 16.20 -0.32
CA THR A 111 -5.92 17.26 0.57
C THR A 111 -5.66 16.76 1.98
N SER A 112 -6.46 15.85 2.49
CA SER A 112 -6.25 15.19 3.79
C SER A 112 -4.95 14.36 3.80
N VAL A 113 -4.71 13.56 2.74
CA VAL A 113 -3.49 12.76 2.59
C VAL A 113 -2.26 13.66 2.48
N VAL A 114 -2.32 14.73 1.70
CA VAL A 114 -1.24 15.72 1.55
C VAL A 114 -0.90 16.37 2.89
N SER A 115 -1.91 16.83 3.65
CA SER A 115 -1.71 17.41 4.97
C SER A 115 -1.02 16.44 5.91
N ARG A 116 -1.47 15.18 5.96
CA ARG A 116 -0.87 14.12 6.76
C ARG A 116 0.58 13.84 6.36
N ALA A 117 0.87 13.78 5.07
CA ALA A 117 2.21 13.52 4.56
C ALA A 117 3.22 14.62 4.90
N LEU A 118 2.76 15.89 4.98
CA LEU A 118 3.62 17.03 5.33
C LEU A 118 3.84 17.18 6.83
N VAL A 119 2.97 16.65 7.69
CA VAL A 119 3.05 16.77 9.16
C VAL A 119 3.74 15.55 9.79
N SER A 120 3.65 14.36 9.22
CA SER A 120 4.21 13.14 9.79
C SER A 120 5.71 13.04 9.57
N PRO A 121 6.54 12.97 10.64
CA PRO A 121 7.90 12.48 10.49
C PRO A 121 7.84 11.01 10.10
N GLN A 122 8.54 10.68 9.05
CA GLN A 122 8.51 9.37 8.39
C GLN A 122 8.72 8.21 9.34
N SER A 123 7.80 7.23 9.26
CA SER A 123 8.12 5.86 9.65
C SER A 123 8.92 5.22 8.52
N ARG A 124 10.26 5.29 8.64
CA ARG A 124 11.19 4.58 7.76
C ARG A 124 11.12 3.09 7.98
N ARG A 125 10.98 2.31 6.94
CA ARG A 125 11.65 1.00 6.86
C ARG A 125 11.93 0.66 5.40
N ASP A 126 13.23 0.54 5.10
CA ASP A 126 13.77 -0.12 3.92
C ASP A 126 13.30 -1.57 3.87
N THR A 127 12.69 -1.96 2.78
CA THR A 127 12.66 -3.37 2.40
C THR A 127 12.74 -3.46 0.89
N GLY A 128 13.92 -3.80 0.38
CA GLY A 128 14.08 -4.25 -0.99
C GLY A 128 13.45 -5.64 -1.15
N LEU A 129 12.50 -5.77 -2.04
CA LEU A 129 11.90 -7.04 -2.43
C LEU A 129 11.58 -7.01 -3.93
N GLU A 130 11.93 -8.08 -4.63
CA GLU A 130 11.63 -8.29 -6.04
C GLU A 130 10.13 -8.50 -6.30
N PRO A 131 9.59 -8.12 -7.48
CA PRO A 131 8.17 -8.22 -7.78
C PRO A 131 7.71 -9.68 -7.91
N ALA A 132 6.68 -10.04 -7.18
CA ALA A 132 5.98 -11.31 -7.35
C ALA A 132 4.96 -11.20 -8.48
N GLU A 133 5.06 -12.09 -9.47
CA GLU A 133 4.17 -12.16 -10.62
C GLU A 133 2.73 -12.57 -10.24
N ASP A 134 1.78 -11.96 -10.92
CA ASP A 134 0.34 -12.22 -11.03
C ASP A 134 -0.25 -13.47 -10.34
N ARG A 135 -0.79 -13.31 -9.12
CA ARG A 135 -1.77 -14.26 -8.55
C ARG A 135 -2.63 -13.60 -7.47
N LEU A 136 -3.55 -12.72 -7.84
CA LEU A 136 -4.52 -12.21 -6.86
C LEU A 136 -5.95 -12.50 -7.27
N PRO A 137 -6.69 -13.28 -6.45
CA PRO A 137 -8.14 -13.46 -6.59
C PRO A 137 -8.95 -12.26 -6.07
N LEU A 138 -8.31 -11.23 -5.50
CA LEU A 138 -8.99 -10.02 -5.03
C LEU A 138 -9.25 -9.07 -6.19
N ILE A 139 -10.50 -9.01 -6.66
CA ILE A 139 -10.93 -8.16 -7.76
C ILE A 139 -12.03 -7.23 -7.25
N GLY A 140 -11.86 -5.91 -7.38
CA GLY A 140 -12.89 -4.95 -7.06
C GLY A 140 -12.47 -3.51 -7.36
N ARG A 141 -13.39 -2.73 -7.94
CA ARG A 141 -13.18 -1.31 -8.27
C ARG A 141 -14.02 -0.37 -7.40
N SER A 142 -14.77 -0.91 -6.43
CA SER A 142 -15.55 -0.09 -5.51
C SER A 142 -14.64 0.72 -4.57
N PRO A 143 -15.06 1.90 -4.12
CA PRO A 143 -14.29 2.69 -3.15
C PRO A 143 -13.92 1.91 -1.89
N ALA A 144 -14.82 1.05 -1.40
CA ALA A 144 -14.57 0.18 -0.25
C ALA A 144 -13.43 -0.82 -0.51
N MET A 145 -13.39 -1.44 -1.70
CA MET A 145 -12.29 -2.34 -2.06
C MET A 145 -10.96 -1.60 -2.22
N GLN A 146 -10.98 -0.39 -2.75
CA GLN A 146 -9.78 0.43 -2.87
C GLN A 146 -9.19 0.80 -1.49
N GLU A 147 -10.06 1.05 -0.50
CA GLU A 147 -9.60 1.26 0.88
C GLU A 147 -8.98 -0.01 1.47
N ILE A 148 -9.58 -1.19 1.25
CA ILE A 148 -9.03 -2.49 1.65
C ILE A 148 -7.64 -2.69 1.02
N TYR A 149 -7.46 -2.40 -0.27
CA TYR A 149 -6.16 -2.51 -0.95
C TYR A 149 -5.10 -1.62 -0.32
N ARG A 150 -5.44 -0.36 0.00
CA ARG A 150 -4.52 0.55 0.70
C ARG A 150 -4.13 0.05 2.09
N VAL A 151 -5.09 -0.49 2.83
CA VAL A 151 -4.83 -1.07 4.16
C VAL A 151 -3.94 -2.31 4.04
N ILE A 152 -4.22 -3.23 3.13
CA ILE A 152 -3.37 -4.42 2.89
C ILE A 152 -1.95 -3.97 2.55
N ALA A 153 -1.77 -3.06 1.58
CA ALA A 153 -0.46 -2.58 1.15
C ALA A 153 0.36 -1.99 2.31
N ARG A 154 -0.27 -1.27 3.23
CA ARG A 154 0.40 -0.76 4.45
C ARG A 154 0.76 -1.87 5.44
N LEU A 155 -0.14 -2.83 5.62
CA LEU A 155 0.04 -3.93 6.58
C LEU A 155 1.10 -4.93 6.13
N THR A 156 1.31 -5.16 4.83
CA THR A 156 2.35 -6.06 4.32
C THR A 156 3.75 -5.65 4.75
N GLN A 157 3.96 -4.37 5.07
CA GLN A 157 5.23 -3.83 5.58
C GLN A 157 5.41 -4.01 7.10
N THR A 158 4.44 -4.58 7.81
CA THR A 158 4.43 -4.71 9.26
C THR A 158 4.33 -6.18 9.71
N ASP A 159 4.55 -6.46 10.99
CA ASP A 159 4.32 -7.76 11.63
C ASP A 159 3.15 -7.72 12.62
N LEU A 160 2.20 -6.80 12.42
CA LEU A 160 1.06 -6.64 13.30
C LEU A 160 0.07 -7.81 13.16
N THR A 161 -0.57 -8.17 14.27
CA THR A 161 -1.73 -9.06 14.26
C THR A 161 -2.92 -8.32 13.67
N VAL A 162 -3.58 -8.93 12.68
CA VAL A 162 -4.69 -8.33 11.93
C VAL A 162 -5.98 -9.09 12.22
N MET A 163 -7.04 -8.37 12.62
CA MET A 163 -8.40 -8.89 12.70
C MET A 163 -9.18 -8.48 11.44
N ILE A 164 -9.74 -9.45 10.72
CA ILE A 164 -10.53 -9.24 9.51
C ILE A 164 -11.99 -9.53 9.83
N MET A 165 -12.84 -8.51 9.79
CA MET A 165 -14.27 -8.60 10.09
C MET A 165 -15.12 -8.47 8.82
N GLY A 166 -16.26 -9.12 8.80
CA GLY A 166 -17.22 -9.06 7.70
C GLY A 166 -18.19 -10.24 7.71
N GLU A 167 -19.25 -10.16 6.93
CA GLU A 167 -20.25 -11.22 6.78
C GLU A 167 -19.65 -12.49 6.16
N SER A 168 -20.37 -13.61 6.25
CA SER A 168 -19.97 -14.84 5.58
C SER A 168 -19.96 -14.64 4.06
N GLY A 169 -18.94 -15.18 3.38
CA GLY A 169 -18.81 -15.08 1.93
C GLY A 169 -18.19 -13.77 1.40
N THR A 170 -17.83 -12.79 2.25
CA THR A 170 -17.24 -11.50 1.83
C THR A 170 -15.77 -11.56 1.40
N GLY A 171 -15.14 -12.73 1.41
CA GLY A 171 -13.75 -12.89 0.96
C GLY A 171 -12.68 -12.62 2.02
N LYS A 172 -12.99 -12.71 3.32
CA LYS A 172 -12.03 -12.51 4.42
C LYS A 172 -10.78 -13.39 4.30
N GLU A 173 -10.93 -14.64 3.87
CA GLU A 173 -9.80 -15.55 3.64
C GLU A 173 -8.89 -15.07 2.52
N LEU A 174 -9.47 -14.49 1.45
CA LEU A 174 -8.68 -13.91 0.35
C LEU A 174 -7.84 -12.73 0.82
N VAL A 175 -8.37 -11.91 1.74
CA VAL A 175 -7.63 -10.81 2.38
C VAL A 175 -6.50 -11.35 3.25
N ALA A 176 -6.77 -12.39 4.05
CA ALA A 176 -5.74 -13.02 4.88
C ALA A 176 -4.62 -13.64 4.04
N ARG A 177 -4.98 -14.31 2.94
CA ARG A 177 -4.03 -14.88 1.99
C ARG A 177 -3.20 -13.79 1.31
N ALA A 178 -3.81 -12.68 0.89
CA ALA A 178 -3.09 -11.56 0.31
C ALA A 178 -2.09 -10.94 1.31
N LEU A 179 -2.47 -10.78 2.59
CA LEU A 179 -1.55 -10.31 3.63
C LEU A 179 -0.36 -11.25 3.82
N HIS A 180 -0.55 -12.56 3.69
CA HIS A 180 0.52 -13.54 3.73
C HIS A 180 1.41 -13.47 2.49
N ASP A 181 0.81 -13.57 1.29
CA ASP A 181 1.52 -13.72 0.01
C ASP A 181 2.35 -12.47 -0.34
N TYR A 182 1.92 -11.30 0.12
CA TYR A 182 2.64 -10.03 -0.06
C TYR A 182 3.31 -9.51 1.21
N GLY A 183 3.18 -10.23 2.32
CA GLY A 183 3.79 -9.85 3.60
C GLY A 183 5.24 -10.33 3.75
N LYS A 184 5.88 -9.90 4.84
CA LYS A 184 7.26 -10.30 5.19
C LYS A 184 7.42 -11.80 5.35
N ARG A 185 6.36 -12.52 5.74
CA ARG A 185 6.36 -13.97 5.99
C ARG A 185 5.91 -14.79 4.79
N ARG A 186 5.88 -14.23 3.60
CA ARG A 186 5.42 -14.89 2.35
C ARG A 186 6.11 -16.21 2.01
N HIS A 187 7.33 -16.42 2.51
CA HIS A 187 8.09 -17.65 2.31
C HIS A 187 7.79 -18.73 3.38
N GLY A 188 7.02 -18.38 4.40
CA GLY A 188 6.56 -19.31 5.42
C GLY A 188 5.29 -20.06 4.99
N ALA A 189 4.87 -21.03 5.79
CA ALA A 189 3.62 -21.74 5.54
C ALA A 189 2.40 -20.84 5.87
N PHE A 190 1.39 -20.82 4.97
CA PHE A 190 0.08 -20.27 5.27
C PHE A 190 -0.78 -21.37 5.88
N VAL A 191 -1.05 -21.29 7.19
CA VAL A 191 -1.85 -22.28 7.91
C VAL A 191 -3.21 -21.69 8.24
N ALA A 192 -4.25 -22.17 7.53
CA ALA A 192 -5.64 -21.78 7.78
C ALA A 192 -6.29 -22.79 8.72
N VAL A 193 -6.79 -22.33 9.87
CA VAL A 193 -7.47 -23.17 10.85
C VAL A 193 -8.91 -22.71 11.03
N ASN A 194 -9.86 -23.63 10.80
CA ASN A 194 -11.27 -23.38 11.09
C ASN A 194 -11.58 -23.77 12.54
N MET A 195 -11.48 -22.81 13.45
CA MET A 195 -11.74 -23.02 14.88
C MET A 195 -13.16 -23.52 15.18
N ALA A 196 -14.14 -23.20 14.35
CA ALA A 196 -15.52 -23.65 14.54
C ALA A 196 -15.70 -25.15 14.23
N ALA A 197 -14.80 -25.75 13.48
CA ALA A 197 -14.81 -27.18 13.14
C ALA A 197 -14.09 -28.04 14.17
N ILE A 198 -13.33 -27.46 15.10
CA ILE A 198 -12.56 -28.18 16.11
C ILE A 198 -13.42 -28.28 17.41
N PRO A 199 -13.65 -29.50 17.93
CA PRO A 199 -14.26 -29.67 19.24
C PRO A 199 -13.46 -28.92 20.32
N LYS A 200 -14.16 -28.26 21.25
CA LYS A 200 -13.51 -27.41 22.28
C LYS A 200 -12.45 -28.16 23.08
N GLU A 201 -12.67 -29.44 23.32
CA GLU A 201 -11.78 -30.32 24.08
C GLU A 201 -10.49 -30.64 23.34
N LEU A 202 -10.45 -30.48 22.02
CA LEU A 202 -9.28 -30.78 21.19
C LEU A 202 -8.52 -29.54 20.69
N VAL A 203 -9.05 -28.33 20.94
CA VAL A 203 -8.46 -27.08 20.43
C VAL A 203 -6.99 -26.93 20.83
N GLU A 204 -6.66 -27.17 22.10
CA GLU A 204 -5.28 -27.03 22.58
C GLU A 204 -4.35 -28.06 21.95
N SER A 205 -4.79 -29.32 21.83
CA SER A 205 -3.99 -30.39 21.22
C SER A 205 -3.79 -30.18 19.70
N GLU A 206 -4.79 -29.65 18.99
CA GLU A 206 -4.68 -29.36 17.55
C GLU A 206 -3.80 -28.14 17.27
N LEU A 207 -3.80 -27.13 18.14
CA LEU A 207 -3.01 -25.93 17.94
C LEU A 207 -1.57 -26.04 18.41
N PHE A 208 -1.33 -26.76 19.49
CA PHE A 208 -0.02 -26.80 20.17
C PHE A 208 0.60 -28.21 20.21
N GLY A 209 -0.11 -29.18 19.66
CA GLY A 209 0.28 -30.58 19.71
C GLY A 209 0.05 -31.20 21.08
N HIS A 210 0.30 -32.50 21.18
CA HIS A 210 0.19 -33.25 22.43
C HIS A 210 1.28 -34.31 22.55
N GLU A 211 1.60 -34.67 23.78
CA GLU A 211 2.47 -35.80 24.06
C GLU A 211 1.69 -37.12 23.99
N ARG A 212 2.41 -38.20 23.69
CA ARG A 212 1.82 -39.54 23.63
C ARG A 212 1.20 -39.90 24.99
N GLY A 213 -0.09 -40.24 24.99
CA GLY A 213 -0.83 -40.60 26.21
C GLY A 213 -1.47 -39.43 26.96
N ALA A 214 -1.47 -38.20 26.38
CA ALA A 214 -2.09 -37.03 27.02
C ALA A 214 -3.60 -37.14 27.20
N PHE A 215 -4.28 -37.94 26.36
CA PHE A 215 -5.73 -38.24 26.45
C PHE A 215 -6.06 -39.59 25.83
N THR A 216 -7.25 -40.13 26.11
CA THR A 216 -7.72 -41.42 25.55
C THR A 216 -7.83 -41.33 24.03
N GLY A 217 -6.87 -41.92 23.30
CA GLY A 217 -6.76 -41.86 21.84
C GLY A 217 -5.45 -41.26 21.34
N ALA A 218 -4.63 -40.65 22.17
CA ALA A 218 -3.32 -40.10 21.82
C ALA A 218 -2.28 -41.25 21.64
N THR A 219 -2.35 -41.91 20.48
CA THR A 219 -1.46 -43.05 20.17
C THR A 219 -0.08 -42.64 19.66
N ASN A 220 0.00 -41.48 19.05
CA ASN A 220 1.24 -40.88 18.53
C ASN A 220 1.42 -39.45 19.09
N ARG A 221 2.66 -38.93 19.03
CA ARG A 221 2.95 -37.53 19.30
C ARG A 221 2.47 -36.68 18.10
N GLY A 222 1.62 -35.72 18.31
CA GLY A 222 1.09 -34.79 17.31
C GLY A 222 1.74 -33.42 17.38
#